data_e7d6e05cca4d9508045e0bce037df5fd
#
_entry.id   e7d6e05cca4d9508045e0bce037df5fd
#
_cell.length_a   1.000
_cell.length_b   1.000
_cell.length_c   1.000
_cell.angle_alpha   90.00
_cell.angle_beta   90.00
_cell.angle_gamma   90.00
#
_symmetry.space_group_name_H-M   'P 1'
#
loop_
_entity.id
_entity.type
_entity.pdbx_description
1 polymer ?
#
loop_
_entity_poly.entity_id
_entity_poly.type
_entity_poly.pdbx_seq_one_letter_code
_entity_poly.pdbx_strand_id
1 'polypeptide(L)'
;MALTNVALSLRRYLSMTLVAVACTIAMICGPANAADPKVTIFSGIDEHWVPLQVAKAKGFFTAEGVDAEVTVFTTGATATEAFRAGRGDFISAGDLPSAAMWKTGNVIGVAPSSSDTEIFGIVGKKDINSPRDLRGRKVATRMGSTGEFLLYRYLASGGLSPSDANIIDLAPPEMVLAMVHGDIDAFAWLAPFTTRAINTGTNVKLITSAKGLANNRIVLSASKSFIDRQPDMVRKVLRASHRATEFVRTNPEEATRIWADAVQGDVKQSLPVVRLINYDMTFNNAFVDDLNELAKFMVQKGALKEPINWSKEMNTNFLRDIDPKLVTATSAR
;
A
#
# COMPACT_ATOMS: atom_id res chain seq x y z
N MET A 1 -6.13 68.94 -51.55
CA MET A 1 -5.52 67.64 -51.87
C MET A 1 -4.43 67.20 -50.88
N ALA A 2 -3.90 68.06 -50.00
CA ALA A 2 -2.81 67.66 -49.06
C ALA A 2 -3.26 67.08 -47.70
N LEU A 3 -4.49 67.35 -47.27
CA LEU A 3 -5.00 66.92 -45.98
C LEU A 3 -5.53 65.42 -45.94
N THR A 4 -5.87 64.87 -47.08
CA THR A 4 -6.37 63.48 -47.19
C THR A 4 -5.25 62.44 -47.16
N ASN A 5 -4.02 62.76 -47.55
CA ASN A 5 -2.89 61.85 -47.55
C ASN A 5 -2.24 61.68 -46.18
N VAL A 6 -2.36 62.65 -45.26
CA VAL A 6 -1.81 62.60 -43.91
C VAL A 6 -2.69 61.69 -43.05
N ALA A 7 -4.03 61.68 -43.22
CA ALA A 7 -4.94 60.86 -42.47
C ALA A 7 -4.80 59.35 -42.82
N LEU A 8 -4.48 59.00 -44.04
CA LEU A 8 -4.27 57.63 -44.51
C LEU A 8 -2.92 57.05 -44.01
N SER A 9 -1.88 57.86 -43.90
CA SER A 9 -0.58 57.43 -43.35
C SER A 9 -0.65 57.21 -41.87
N LEU A 10 -1.31 58.08 -41.07
CA LEU A 10 -1.52 57.87 -39.62
C LEU A 10 -2.32 56.64 -39.34
N ARG A 11 -3.35 56.28 -40.10
CA ARG A 11 -4.13 55.10 -39.93
C ARG A 11 -3.32 53.80 -40.18
N ARG A 12 -2.39 53.84 -41.14
CA ARG A 12 -1.51 52.67 -41.41
C ARG A 12 -0.45 52.49 -40.31
N TYR A 13 0.11 53.54 -39.74
CA TYR A 13 1.06 53.45 -38.62
C TYR A 13 0.37 53.01 -37.32
N LEU A 14 -0.86 53.47 -37.02
CA LEU A 14 -1.63 53.02 -35.85
C LEU A 14 -2.00 51.56 -35.94
N SER A 15 -2.35 51.02 -37.12
CA SER A 15 -2.69 49.59 -37.29
C SER A 15 -1.46 48.69 -37.21
N MET A 16 -0.28 49.14 -37.69
CA MET A 16 0.96 48.36 -37.56
C MET A 16 1.49 48.30 -36.12
N THR A 17 1.35 49.38 -35.34
CA THR A 17 1.73 49.39 -33.90
C THR A 17 0.79 48.55 -33.05
N LEU A 18 -0.52 48.51 -33.32
CA LEU A 18 -1.46 47.66 -32.62
C LEU A 18 -1.21 46.14 -32.88
N VAL A 19 -0.85 45.76 -34.08
CA VAL A 19 -0.50 44.39 -34.44
C VAL A 19 0.82 43.95 -33.81
N ALA A 20 1.82 44.83 -33.73
CA ALA A 20 3.10 44.55 -33.09
C ALA A 20 2.98 44.40 -31.57
N VAL A 21 2.13 45.20 -30.91
CA VAL A 21 1.86 45.08 -29.45
C VAL A 21 1.05 43.81 -29.15
N ALA A 22 0.10 43.42 -30.01
CA ALA A 22 -0.66 42.19 -29.83
C ALA A 22 0.23 40.94 -30.00
N CYS A 23 1.20 40.94 -30.90
CA CYS A 23 2.17 39.85 -31.06
C CYS A 23 3.18 39.75 -29.90
N THR A 24 3.56 40.86 -29.27
CA THR A 24 4.48 40.84 -28.11
C THR A 24 3.78 40.38 -26.84
N ILE A 25 2.49 40.63 -26.67
CA ILE A 25 1.71 40.13 -25.51
C ILE A 25 1.45 38.61 -25.62
N ALA A 26 1.31 38.09 -26.84
CA ALA A 26 1.13 36.64 -27.06
C ALA A 26 2.41 35.82 -26.79
N MET A 27 3.59 36.40 -26.79
CA MET A 27 4.87 35.72 -26.47
C MET A 27 5.20 35.71 -24.98
N ILE A 28 4.46 36.45 -24.12
CA ILE A 28 4.68 36.49 -22.67
C ILE A 28 3.76 35.48 -21.93
N CYS A 29 2.71 34.99 -22.60
CA CYS A 29 1.97 33.81 -22.10
C CYS A 29 2.76 32.56 -22.48
N GLY A 30 3.84 32.28 -21.74
CA GLY A 30 4.35 30.91 -21.62
C GLY A 30 3.20 30.00 -21.19
N PRO A 31 3.27 28.70 -21.50
CA PRO A 31 2.24 27.78 -21.04
C PRO A 31 2.09 27.98 -19.52
N ALA A 32 0.88 28.38 -19.09
CA ALA A 32 0.57 28.40 -17.69
C ALA A 32 0.98 27.00 -17.19
N ASN A 33 1.97 26.92 -16.30
CA ASN A 33 2.31 25.70 -15.63
C ASN A 33 1.03 25.29 -14.91
N ALA A 34 0.22 24.45 -15.55
CA ALA A 34 -0.85 23.78 -14.86
C ALA A 34 -0.14 23.04 -13.72
N ALA A 35 -0.45 23.41 -12.49
CA ALA A 35 0.09 22.71 -11.32
C ALA A 35 -0.07 21.21 -11.59
N ASP A 36 0.99 20.45 -11.37
CA ASP A 36 0.95 19.00 -11.54
C ASP A 36 -0.28 18.45 -10.81
N PRO A 37 -1.09 17.58 -11.44
CA PRO A 37 -2.30 17.11 -10.81
C PRO A 37 -1.94 16.39 -9.50
N LYS A 38 -2.55 16.87 -8.42
CA LYS A 38 -2.35 16.30 -7.08
C LYS A 38 -2.86 14.87 -7.07
N VAL A 39 -2.00 13.94 -6.63
CA VAL A 39 -2.31 12.51 -6.51
C VAL A 39 -2.31 12.14 -5.03
N THR A 40 -3.41 11.58 -4.54
CA THR A 40 -3.54 11.16 -3.15
C THR A 40 -3.31 9.65 -3.03
N ILE A 41 -2.29 9.27 -2.24
CA ILE A 41 -1.89 7.88 -2.00
C ILE A 41 -2.10 7.55 -0.53
N PHE A 42 -2.95 6.57 -0.23
CA PHE A 42 -3.20 6.10 1.14
C PHE A 42 -2.26 4.95 1.49
N SER A 43 -1.69 4.99 2.69
CA SER A 43 -0.77 4.00 3.22
C SER A 43 -1.04 3.69 4.68
N GLY A 44 -0.52 2.58 5.17
CA GLY A 44 -0.43 2.32 6.60
C GLY A 44 0.80 2.99 7.24
N ILE A 45 1.00 2.72 8.54
CA ILE A 45 2.02 3.36 9.36
C ILE A 45 3.27 2.49 9.56
N ASP A 46 3.20 1.17 9.33
CA ASP A 46 4.31 0.26 9.59
C ASP A 46 5.37 0.26 8.47
N GLU A 47 6.40 -0.53 8.64
CA GLU A 47 7.60 -0.52 7.80
C GLU A 47 7.37 -1.02 6.37
N HIS A 48 6.28 -1.70 6.09
CA HIS A 48 5.94 -2.12 4.72
C HIS A 48 5.78 -0.93 3.75
N TRP A 49 5.43 0.24 4.27
CA TRP A 49 5.19 1.46 3.48
C TRP A 49 6.40 2.40 3.39
N VAL A 50 7.58 1.97 3.85
CA VAL A 50 8.86 2.72 3.71
C VAL A 50 9.07 3.23 2.28
N PRO A 51 8.85 2.45 1.20
CA PRO A 51 9.07 2.94 -0.16
C PRO A 51 8.23 4.16 -0.54
N LEU A 52 7.00 4.29 -0.06
CA LEU A 52 6.15 5.45 -0.37
C LEU A 52 6.67 6.73 0.31
N GLN A 53 7.14 6.63 1.56
CA GLN A 53 7.75 7.75 2.28
C GLN A 53 9.07 8.16 1.63
N VAL A 54 9.87 7.18 1.20
CA VAL A 54 11.12 7.42 0.45
C VAL A 54 10.82 8.10 -0.88
N ALA A 55 9.82 7.63 -1.65
CA ALA A 55 9.45 8.24 -2.92
C ALA A 55 9.07 9.71 -2.77
N LYS A 56 8.34 10.05 -1.70
CA LYS A 56 7.97 11.43 -1.37
C LYS A 56 9.20 12.25 -0.95
N ALA A 57 9.95 11.80 0.06
CA ALA A 57 11.05 12.56 0.64
C ALA A 57 12.24 12.75 -0.30
N LYS A 58 12.53 11.75 -1.15
CA LYS A 58 13.62 11.82 -2.16
C LYS A 58 13.19 12.53 -3.44
N GLY A 59 11.95 13.02 -3.52
CA GLY A 59 11.43 13.72 -4.70
C GLY A 59 11.26 12.82 -5.93
N PHE A 60 11.09 11.49 -5.75
CA PHE A 60 10.93 10.59 -6.90
C PHE A 60 9.59 10.80 -7.59
N PHE A 61 8.53 11.14 -6.85
CA PHE A 61 7.26 11.54 -7.44
C PHE A 61 7.39 12.83 -8.24
N THR A 62 8.01 13.86 -7.67
CA THR A 62 8.24 15.15 -8.33
C THR A 62 9.09 15.00 -9.60
N ALA A 63 10.10 14.11 -9.57
CA ALA A 63 10.95 13.83 -10.75
C ALA A 63 10.15 13.20 -11.92
N GLU A 64 9.03 12.53 -11.62
CA GLU A 64 8.07 12.02 -12.62
C GLU A 64 6.97 13.05 -12.96
N GLY A 65 7.02 14.29 -12.43
CA GLY A 65 5.97 15.28 -12.59
C GLY A 65 4.67 14.87 -11.89
N VAL A 66 4.77 14.36 -10.67
CA VAL A 66 3.63 13.98 -9.83
C VAL A 66 3.69 14.77 -8.54
N ASP A 67 2.67 15.58 -8.25
CA ASP A 67 2.44 16.15 -6.93
C ASP A 67 1.74 15.12 -6.05
N ALA A 68 2.52 14.30 -5.34
CA ALA A 68 1.99 13.20 -4.55
C ALA A 68 1.80 13.59 -3.08
N GLU A 69 0.58 13.40 -2.58
CA GLU A 69 0.28 13.41 -1.14
C GLU A 69 0.17 11.97 -0.63
N VAL A 70 1.13 11.57 0.22
CA VAL A 70 1.05 10.28 0.93
C VAL A 70 0.40 10.51 2.28
N THR A 71 -0.83 10.01 2.44
CA THR A 71 -1.61 10.08 3.69
C THR A 71 -1.45 8.79 4.45
N VAL A 72 -0.93 8.87 5.68
CA VAL A 72 -0.68 7.73 6.56
C VAL A 72 -1.87 7.48 7.47
N PHE A 73 -2.34 6.24 7.53
CA PHE A 73 -3.40 5.77 8.42
C PHE A 73 -2.83 4.81 9.47
N THR A 74 -3.39 4.83 10.66
CA THR A 74 -2.96 3.95 11.76
C THR A 74 -3.26 2.48 11.50
N THR A 75 -4.23 2.17 10.63
CA THR A 75 -4.56 0.79 10.22
C THR A 75 -4.97 0.75 8.75
N GLY A 76 -4.77 -0.41 8.09
CA GLY A 76 -5.26 -0.65 6.74
C GLY A 76 -6.80 -0.58 6.64
N ALA A 77 -7.51 -0.89 7.72
CA ALA A 77 -8.97 -0.80 7.76
C ALA A 77 -9.44 0.66 7.61
N THR A 78 -8.86 1.59 8.39
CA THR A 78 -9.21 3.01 8.30
C THR A 78 -8.83 3.62 6.94
N ALA A 79 -7.68 3.21 6.38
CA ALA A 79 -7.30 3.58 5.01
C ALA A 79 -8.33 3.09 3.98
N THR A 80 -8.77 1.84 4.11
CA THR A 80 -9.74 1.22 3.20
C THR A 80 -11.10 1.92 3.26
N GLU A 81 -11.58 2.28 4.45
CA GLU A 81 -12.83 3.04 4.62
C GLU A 81 -12.75 4.42 3.96
N ALA A 82 -11.66 5.15 4.19
CA ALA A 82 -11.44 6.45 3.56
C ALA A 82 -11.36 6.34 2.03
N PHE A 83 -10.70 5.29 1.52
CA PHE A 83 -10.57 5.04 0.08
C PHE A 83 -11.92 4.69 -0.57
N ARG A 84 -12.72 3.85 0.07
CA ARG A 84 -14.10 3.52 -0.39
C ARG A 84 -15.01 4.74 -0.41
N ALA A 85 -14.77 5.71 0.47
CA ALA A 85 -15.48 7.01 0.44
C ALA A 85 -15.01 7.94 -0.71
N GLY A 86 -14.14 7.47 -1.61
CA GLY A 86 -13.69 8.21 -2.79
C GLY A 86 -12.68 9.33 -2.51
N ARG A 87 -11.96 9.26 -1.37
CA ARG A 87 -11.03 10.34 -0.95
C ARG A 87 -9.60 10.18 -1.45
N GLY A 88 -9.26 9.07 -2.14
CA GLY A 88 -7.91 8.79 -2.61
C GLY A 88 -7.88 8.25 -4.03
N ASP A 89 -6.75 8.42 -4.70
CA ASP A 89 -6.50 7.90 -6.05
C ASP A 89 -5.84 6.52 -5.99
N PHE A 90 -4.91 6.35 -5.04
CA PHE A 90 -4.22 5.09 -4.76
C PHE A 90 -4.37 4.69 -3.30
N ILE A 91 -4.35 3.39 -3.06
CA ILE A 91 -4.23 2.79 -1.74
C ILE A 91 -3.20 1.65 -1.78
N SER A 92 -2.30 1.65 -0.80
CA SER A 92 -1.39 0.55 -0.54
C SER A 92 -1.87 -0.16 0.74
N ALA A 93 -2.32 -1.40 0.60
CA ALA A 93 -2.94 -2.16 1.69
C ALA A 93 -2.56 -3.65 1.63
N GLY A 94 -2.79 -4.37 2.71
CA GLY A 94 -2.66 -5.83 2.75
C GLY A 94 -3.52 -6.51 1.69
N ASP A 95 -3.15 -7.71 1.33
CA ASP A 95 -3.78 -8.50 0.27
C ASP A 95 -5.26 -8.81 0.53
N LEU A 96 -5.64 -9.18 1.74
CA LEU A 96 -7.03 -9.51 2.06
C LEU A 96 -7.97 -8.29 1.94
N PRO A 97 -7.71 -7.12 2.55
CA PRO A 97 -8.53 -5.94 2.32
C PRO A 97 -8.49 -5.46 0.86
N SER A 98 -7.36 -5.61 0.16
CA SER A 98 -7.24 -5.29 -1.27
C SER A 98 -8.15 -6.18 -2.11
N ALA A 99 -8.11 -7.49 -1.91
CA ALA A 99 -8.97 -8.45 -2.60
C ALA A 99 -10.47 -8.15 -2.40
N ALA A 100 -10.86 -7.78 -1.18
CA ALA A 100 -12.23 -7.37 -0.89
C ALA A 100 -12.65 -6.07 -1.61
N MET A 101 -11.71 -5.14 -1.82
CA MET A 101 -11.98 -3.91 -2.59
C MET A 101 -12.07 -4.20 -4.09
N TRP A 102 -11.19 -5.04 -4.64
CA TRP A 102 -11.18 -5.34 -6.08
C TRP A 102 -12.50 -5.96 -6.55
N LYS A 103 -13.13 -6.80 -5.74
CA LYS A 103 -14.44 -7.40 -6.05
C LYS A 103 -15.58 -6.39 -6.22
N THR A 104 -15.38 -5.15 -5.80
CA THR A 104 -16.36 -4.07 -6.09
C THR A 104 -16.30 -3.58 -7.54
N GLY A 105 -15.24 -3.92 -8.29
CA GLY A 105 -14.98 -3.44 -9.65
C GLY A 105 -14.56 -1.97 -9.74
N ASN A 106 -14.50 -1.26 -8.62
CA ASN A 106 -14.15 0.16 -8.57
C ASN A 106 -12.67 0.40 -8.21
N VAL A 107 -11.96 -0.65 -7.83
CA VAL A 107 -10.55 -0.63 -7.43
C VAL A 107 -9.81 -1.72 -8.18
N ILE A 108 -8.65 -1.40 -8.71
CA ILE A 108 -7.82 -2.32 -9.51
C ILE A 108 -6.44 -2.40 -8.87
N GLY A 109 -5.94 -3.59 -8.65
CA GLY A 109 -4.55 -3.80 -8.26
C GLY A 109 -3.61 -3.42 -9.39
N VAL A 110 -2.56 -2.65 -9.10
CA VAL A 110 -1.62 -2.18 -10.12
C VAL A 110 -0.18 -2.68 -9.91
N ALA A 111 0.20 -3.02 -8.66
CA ALA A 111 1.51 -3.60 -8.38
C ALA A 111 1.55 -4.30 -7.02
N PRO A 112 2.31 -5.39 -6.85
CA PRO A 112 2.87 -5.76 -5.56
C PRO A 112 3.72 -4.62 -5.00
N SER A 113 3.94 -4.57 -3.70
CA SER A 113 4.78 -3.55 -3.07
C SER A 113 5.82 -4.15 -2.12
N SER A 114 5.37 -5.03 -1.24
CA SER A 114 6.23 -5.70 -0.28
C SER A 114 5.60 -6.99 0.22
N SER A 115 6.41 -7.83 0.86
CA SER A 115 5.92 -9.05 1.52
C SER A 115 6.83 -9.45 2.68
N ASP A 116 6.28 -10.21 3.62
CA ASP A 116 7.05 -10.85 4.68
C ASP A 116 6.40 -12.11 5.23
N THR A 117 7.22 -12.94 5.87
CA THR A 117 6.79 -14.11 6.63
C THR A 117 7.43 -14.18 8.02
N GLU A 118 8.33 -13.23 8.34
CA GLU A 118 9.16 -13.28 9.55
C GLU A 118 8.69 -12.29 10.62
N ILE A 119 8.29 -11.10 10.22
CA ILE A 119 7.81 -10.06 11.14
C ILE A 119 6.33 -10.21 11.46
N PHE A 120 5.63 -10.99 10.67
CA PHE A 120 4.23 -11.35 10.84
C PHE A 120 4.14 -12.68 11.58
N GLY A 121 3.38 -12.73 12.67
CA GLY A 121 3.36 -13.94 13.50
C GLY A 121 2.27 -13.93 14.56
N ILE A 122 2.29 -15.00 15.36
CA ILE A 122 1.43 -15.19 16.51
C ILE A 122 2.27 -15.15 17.77
N VAL A 123 1.90 -14.27 18.68
CA VAL A 123 2.48 -14.19 20.03
C VAL A 123 1.44 -14.58 21.06
N GLY A 124 1.88 -15.11 22.18
CA GLY A 124 0.97 -15.53 23.24
C GLY A 124 1.70 -15.97 24.51
N LYS A 125 0.92 -16.44 25.47
CA LYS A 125 1.43 -16.93 26.77
C LYS A 125 2.41 -18.09 26.57
N LYS A 126 3.40 -18.20 27.46
CA LYS A 126 4.49 -19.19 27.36
C LYS A 126 4.04 -20.65 27.42
N ASP A 127 2.86 -20.92 27.95
CA ASP A 127 2.24 -22.27 28.00
C ASP A 127 1.65 -22.71 26.65
N ILE A 128 1.51 -21.83 25.70
CA ILE A 128 1.01 -22.14 24.35
C ILE A 128 2.21 -22.53 23.46
N ASN A 129 2.26 -23.80 23.02
CA ASN A 129 3.37 -24.35 22.23
C ASN A 129 2.94 -24.91 20.88
N SER A 130 1.65 -25.10 20.68
CA SER A 130 1.08 -25.69 19.46
C SER A 130 -0.26 -25.02 19.12
N PRO A 131 -0.75 -25.17 17.88
CA PRO A 131 -2.09 -24.70 17.53
C PRO A 131 -3.19 -25.28 18.44
N ARG A 132 -3.02 -26.53 18.89
CA ARG A 132 -4.01 -27.21 19.73
C ARG A 132 -4.19 -26.58 21.11
N ASP A 133 -3.14 -25.89 21.61
CA ASP A 133 -3.19 -25.19 22.89
C ASP A 133 -4.06 -23.92 22.84
N LEU A 134 -4.47 -23.51 21.63
CA LEU A 134 -5.40 -22.39 21.43
C LEU A 134 -6.88 -22.78 21.61
N ARG A 135 -7.21 -24.07 21.79
CA ARG A 135 -8.59 -24.51 22.01
C ARG A 135 -9.17 -23.85 23.26
N GLY A 136 -10.29 -23.13 23.07
CA GLY A 136 -10.97 -22.41 24.17
C GLY A 136 -10.26 -21.15 24.65
N ARG A 137 -9.06 -20.83 24.12
CA ARG A 137 -8.30 -19.63 24.47
C ARG A 137 -8.87 -18.37 23.80
N LYS A 138 -8.64 -17.23 24.43
CA LYS A 138 -8.95 -15.91 23.89
C LYS A 138 -7.82 -15.47 22.96
N VAL A 139 -8.09 -15.39 21.67
CA VAL A 139 -7.08 -15.05 20.66
C VAL A 139 -7.50 -13.82 19.88
N ALA A 140 -6.72 -12.76 19.94
CA ALA A 140 -7.05 -11.52 19.22
C ALA A 140 -6.43 -11.49 17.82
N THR A 141 -7.16 -10.88 16.92
CA THR A 141 -6.66 -10.43 15.61
C THR A 141 -7.57 -9.32 15.10
N ARG A 142 -7.16 -8.60 14.04
CA ARG A 142 -8.07 -7.69 13.35
C ARG A 142 -8.86 -8.46 12.31
N MET A 143 -10.18 -8.52 12.44
CA MET A 143 -11.03 -9.20 11.47
C MET A 143 -10.97 -8.50 10.11
N GLY A 144 -11.00 -9.28 9.03
CA GLY A 144 -10.84 -8.77 7.66
C GLY A 144 -9.41 -8.39 7.29
N SER A 145 -8.40 -8.82 8.07
CA SER A 145 -6.99 -8.59 7.80
C SER A 145 -6.23 -9.89 7.49
N THR A 146 -5.01 -9.76 6.98
CA THR A 146 -4.09 -10.89 6.82
C THR A 146 -3.77 -11.57 8.16
N GLY A 147 -3.90 -10.85 9.30
CA GLY A 147 -3.79 -11.43 10.66
C GLY A 147 -4.84 -12.50 10.95
N GLU A 148 -6.06 -12.28 10.51
CA GLU A 148 -7.12 -13.29 10.60
C GLU A 148 -6.79 -14.50 9.72
N PHE A 149 -6.30 -14.28 8.51
CA PHE A 149 -5.88 -15.37 7.62
C PHE A 149 -4.76 -16.22 8.23
N LEU A 150 -3.71 -15.58 8.78
CA LEU A 150 -2.65 -16.28 9.48
C LEU A 150 -3.18 -17.12 10.66
N LEU A 151 -4.03 -16.53 11.51
CA LEU A 151 -4.60 -17.22 12.66
C LEU A 151 -5.38 -18.46 12.23
N TYR A 152 -6.21 -18.35 11.20
CA TYR A 152 -7.00 -19.47 10.71
C TYR A 152 -6.14 -20.57 10.11
N ARG A 153 -5.09 -20.21 9.37
CA ARG A 153 -4.10 -21.17 8.84
C ARG A 153 -3.37 -21.88 9.96
N TYR A 154 -2.99 -21.17 11.02
CA TYR A 154 -2.33 -21.75 12.18
C TYR A 154 -3.27 -22.72 12.94
N LEU A 155 -4.51 -22.34 13.20
CA LEU A 155 -5.50 -23.22 13.81
C LEU A 155 -5.71 -24.50 12.98
N ALA A 156 -5.89 -24.34 11.66
CA ALA A 156 -6.07 -25.47 10.74
C ALA A 156 -4.88 -26.43 10.72
N SER A 157 -3.64 -25.94 10.87
CA SER A 157 -2.44 -26.79 10.94
C SER A 157 -2.43 -27.73 12.15
N GLY A 158 -3.19 -27.40 13.20
CA GLY A 158 -3.42 -28.26 14.38
C GLY A 158 -4.72 -29.06 14.34
N GLY A 159 -5.46 -29.00 13.21
CA GLY A 159 -6.77 -29.65 13.09
C GLY A 159 -7.89 -28.92 13.84
N LEU A 160 -7.72 -27.62 14.10
CA LEU A 160 -8.72 -26.76 14.72
C LEU A 160 -9.45 -25.93 13.67
N SER A 161 -10.70 -25.63 13.95
CA SER A 161 -11.50 -24.61 13.27
C SER A 161 -11.46 -23.27 14.01
N PRO A 162 -11.85 -22.15 13.40
CA PRO A 162 -11.95 -20.88 14.11
C PRO A 162 -12.89 -20.88 15.31
N SER A 163 -13.93 -21.72 15.28
CA SER A 163 -14.88 -21.89 16.39
C SER A 163 -14.31 -22.64 17.60
N ASP A 164 -13.14 -23.27 17.46
CA ASP A 164 -12.44 -23.92 18.57
C ASP A 164 -11.70 -22.93 19.49
N ALA A 165 -11.53 -21.67 19.07
CA ALA A 165 -10.94 -20.60 19.87
C ALA A 165 -11.92 -19.43 20.04
N ASN A 166 -11.75 -18.65 21.11
CA ASN A 166 -12.51 -17.43 21.32
C ASN A 166 -11.81 -16.27 20.60
N ILE A 167 -12.14 -16.04 19.32
CA ILE A 167 -11.51 -15.02 18.51
C ILE A 167 -12.11 -13.64 18.82
N ILE A 168 -11.24 -12.66 19.11
CA ILE A 168 -11.61 -11.29 19.50
C ILE A 168 -11.06 -10.31 18.48
N ASP A 169 -11.93 -9.44 17.95
CA ASP A 169 -11.51 -8.34 17.06
C ASP A 169 -10.98 -7.18 17.89
N LEU A 170 -9.69 -6.90 17.79
CA LEU A 170 -9.02 -5.77 18.44
C LEU A 170 -8.14 -5.02 17.45
N ALA A 171 -7.95 -3.71 17.69
CA ALA A 171 -6.92 -2.95 16.99
C ALA A 171 -5.51 -3.32 17.54
N PRO A 172 -4.43 -3.21 16.73
CA PRO A 172 -3.11 -3.66 17.14
C PRO A 172 -2.58 -3.07 18.46
N PRO A 173 -2.76 -1.77 18.77
CA PRO A 173 -2.38 -1.24 20.09
C PRO A 173 -3.16 -1.88 21.25
N GLU A 174 -4.45 -2.19 21.03
CA GLU A 174 -5.31 -2.83 22.03
C GLU A 174 -4.90 -4.29 22.28
N MET A 175 -4.44 -5.00 21.23
CA MET A 175 -3.91 -6.38 21.37
C MET A 175 -2.73 -6.40 22.35
N VAL A 176 -1.80 -5.44 22.23
CA VAL A 176 -0.63 -5.34 23.13
C VAL A 176 -1.09 -5.12 24.58
N LEU A 177 -1.99 -4.17 24.80
CA LEU A 177 -2.51 -3.85 26.14
C LEU A 177 -3.25 -5.06 26.74
N ALA A 178 -4.15 -5.67 25.98
CA ALA A 178 -4.90 -6.84 26.42
C ALA A 178 -3.98 -8.04 26.73
N MET A 179 -2.89 -8.22 25.96
CA MET A 179 -1.90 -9.26 26.21
C MET A 179 -1.13 -9.01 27.49
N VAL A 180 -0.70 -7.78 27.75
CA VAL A 180 0.04 -7.39 28.98
C VAL A 180 -0.85 -7.51 30.22
N HIS A 181 -2.13 -7.16 30.15
CA HIS A 181 -3.09 -7.28 31.25
C HIS A 181 -3.57 -8.74 31.44
N GLY A 182 -3.32 -9.64 30.48
CA GLY A 182 -3.76 -11.03 30.55
C GLY A 182 -5.21 -11.27 30.14
N ASP A 183 -5.86 -10.26 29.53
CA ASP A 183 -7.25 -10.33 29.04
C ASP A 183 -7.40 -11.25 27.83
N ILE A 184 -6.29 -11.45 27.07
CA ILE A 184 -6.17 -12.42 25.98
C ILE A 184 -5.02 -13.38 26.22
N ASP A 185 -5.04 -14.54 25.55
CA ASP A 185 -4.01 -15.58 25.66
C ASP A 185 -2.99 -15.54 24.53
N ALA A 186 -3.40 -15.04 23.35
CA ALA A 186 -2.56 -14.87 22.18
C ALA A 186 -3.13 -13.80 21.24
N PHE A 187 -2.32 -13.33 20.31
CA PHE A 187 -2.80 -12.54 19.16
C PHE A 187 -1.95 -12.78 17.91
N ALA A 188 -2.56 -12.60 16.75
CA ALA A 188 -1.92 -12.67 15.44
C ALA A 188 -1.79 -11.29 14.83
N TRP A 189 -0.56 -10.78 14.67
CA TRP A 189 -0.26 -9.51 14.04
C TRP A 189 1.22 -9.41 13.66
N LEU A 190 1.65 -8.24 13.18
CA LEU A 190 3.03 -7.97 12.76
C LEU A 190 3.80 -7.14 13.80
N ALA A 191 5.13 -7.13 13.68
CA ALA A 191 5.97 -6.17 14.39
C ALA A 191 5.61 -4.73 13.95
N PRO A 192 5.75 -3.70 14.81
CA PRO A 192 6.39 -3.77 16.13
C PRO A 192 5.47 -4.25 17.27
N PHE A 193 4.18 -4.53 17.02
CA PHE A 193 3.22 -4.88 18.07
C PHE A 193 3.53 -6.23 18.73
N THR A 194 3.90 -7.25 17.93
CA THR A 194 4.35 -8.55 18.45
C THR A 194 5.61 -8.39 19.31
N THR A 195 6.59 -7.63 18.84
CA THR A 195 7.83 -7.34 19.58
C THR A 195 7.56 -6.56 20.86
N ARG A 196 6.67 -5.58 20.83
CA ARG A 196 6.26 -4.83 22.04
C ARG A 196 5.64 -5.75 23.09
N ALA A 197 4.72 -6.62 22.68
CA ALA A 197 4.09 -7.55 23.62
C ALA A 197 5.11 -8.52 24.26
N ILE A 198 6.08 -9.01 23.50
CA ILE A 198 7.16 -9.87 24.01
C ILE A 198 8.05 -9.10 25.00
N ASN A 199 8.41 -7.85 24.69
CA ASN A 199 9.32 -7.05 25.51
C ASN A 199 8.69 -6.52 26.80
N THR A 200 7.36 -6.28 26.80
CA THR A 200 6.62 -5.74 27.95
C THR A 200 5.95 -6.80 28.80
N GLY A 201 5.60 -7.94 28.20
CA GLY A 201 4.91 -9.03 28.88
C GLY A 201 5.86 -10.00 29.55
N THR A 202 5.72 -10.22 30.86
CA THR A 202 6.58 -11.16 31.61
C THR A 202 6.37 -12.62 31.21
N ASN A 203 5.22 -12.95 30.61
CA ASN A 203 4.80 -14.31 30.25
C ASN A 203 4.39 -14.44 28.78
N VAL A 204 5.06 -13.68 27.88
CA VAL A 204 4.74 -13.65 26.45
C VAL A 204 5.92 -14.16 25.64
N LYS A 205 5.67 -14.88 24.57
CA LYS A 205 6.66 -15.34 23.58
C LYS A 205 6.09 -15.31 22.17
N LEU A 206 6.98 -15.35 21.17
CA LEU A 206 6.59 -15.71 19.81
C LEU A 206 6.21 -17.20 19.80
N ILE A 207 4.98 -17.51 19.38
CA ILE A 207 4.52 -18.89 19.17
C ILE A 207 4.98 -19.39 17.81
N THR A 208 4.75 -18.60 16.77
CA THR A 208 5.18 -18.89 15.39
C THR A 208 5.28 -17.60 14.58
N SER A 209 6.21 -17.57 13.60
CA SER A 209 6.11 -16.61 12.48
C SER A 209 5.10 -17.11 11.45
N ALA A 210 4.81 -16.31 10.44
CA ALA A 210 3.93 -16.70 9.35
C ALA A 210 4.59 -17.66 8.35
N LYS A 211 5.88 -17.95 8.50
CA LYS A 211 6.65 -18.81 7.59
C LYS A 211 6.00 -20.18 7.42
N GLY A 212 5.72 -20.55 6.16
CA GLY A 212 5.05 -21.80 5.81
C GLY A 212 3.54 -21.82 6.08
N LEU A 213 2.97 -20.74 6.63
CA LEU A 213 1.54 -20.62 6.92
C LEU A 213 0.85 -19.59 6.05
N ALA A 214 1.41 -18.40 5.98
CA ALA A 214 0.88 -17.28 5.21
C ALA A 214 2.03 -16.36 4.82
N ASN A 215 1.86 -15.64 3.71
CA ASN A 215 2.75 -14.56 3.34
C ASN A 215 1.95 -13.25 3.44
N ASN A 216 2.42 -12.32 4.27
CA ASN A 216 1.80 -11.01 4.36
C ASN A 216 2.24 -10.20 3.12
N ARG A 217 1.31 -9.85 2.28
CA ARG A 217 1.59 -9.11 1.04
C ARG A 217 0.91 -7.75 1.06
N ILE A 218 1.66 -6.75 0.67
CA ILE A 218 1.12 -5.40 0.45
C ILE A 218 1.01 -5.16 -1.04
N VAL A 219 -0.14 -4.62 -1.44
CA VAL A 219 -0.46 -4.35 -2.84
C VAL A 219 -0.84 -2.88 -3.01
N LEU A 220 -0.27 -2.26 -4.02
CA LEU A 220 -0.69 -0.94 -4.48
C LEU A 220 -1.85 -1.12 -5.45
N SER A 221 -2.95 -0.42 -5.17
CA SER A 221 -4.17 -0.40 -5.99
C SER A 221 -4.54 1.04 -6.33
N ALA A 222 -5.26 1.23 -7.42
CA ALA A 222 -5.77 2.53 -7.82
C ALA A 222 -7.29 2.47 -8.03
N SER A 223 -7.97 3.60 -7.85
CA SER A 223 -9.38 3.70 -8.21
C SER A 223 -9.55 3.56 -9.72
N LYS A 224 -10.53 2.77 -10.14
CA LYS A 224 -10.81 2.57 -11.58
C LYS A 224 -11.05 3.89 -12.29
N SER A 225 -11.76 4.80 -11.65
CA SER A 225 -12.03 6.13 -12.21
C SER A 225 -10.77 6.94 -12.43
N PHE A 226 -9.75 6.81 -11.57
CA PHE A 226 -8.45 7.46 -11.76
C PHE A 226 -7.68 6.82 -12.91
N ILE A 227 -7.63 5.48 -12.97
CA ILE A 227 -7.00 4.74 -14.06
C ILE A 227 -7.56 5.15 -15.42
N ASP A 228 -8.89 5.25 -15.53
CA ASP A 228 -9.59 5.57 -16.78
C ASP A 228 -9.29 7.02 -17.24
N ARG A 229 -9.15 7.97 -16.29
CA ARG A 229 -8.88 9.38 -16.62
C ARG A 229 -7.40 9.71 -16.78
N GLN A 230 -6.53 9.02 -16.05
CA GLN A 230 -5.11 9.40 -15.87
C GLN A 230 -4.17 8.18 -15.97
N PRO A 231 -4.24 7.35 -17.03
CA PRO A 231 -3.44 6.13 -17.12
C PRO A 231 -1.93 6.41 -17.12
N ASP A 232 -1.49 7.54 -17.67
CA ASP A 232 -0.07 7.94 -17.66
C ASP A 232 0.40 8.31 -16.25
N MET A 233 -0.48 8.90 -15.44
CA MET A 233 -0.18 9.20 -14.05
C MET A 233 0.03 7.93 -13.24
N VAL A 234 -0.72 6.85 -13.52
CA VAL A 234 -0.48 5.53 -12.91
C VAL A 234 0.93 5.04 -13.20
N ARG A 235 1.40 5.13 -14.45
CA ARG A 235 2.77 4.76 -14.84
C ARG A 235 3.83 5.58 -14.09
N LYS A 236 3.61 6.89 -13.98
CA LYS A 236 4.51 7.82 -13.27
C LYS A 236 4.61 7.44 -11.78
N VAL A 237 3.47 7.23 -11.11
CA VAL A 237 3.43 6.79 -9.70
C VAL A 237 4.17 5.47 -9.52
N LEU A 238 3.96 4.50 -10.41
CA LEU A 238 4.63 3.21 -10.34
C LEU A 238 6.14 3.31 -10.59
N ARG A 239 6.61 4.13 -11.53
CA ARG A 239 8.07 4.36 -11.73
C ARG A 239 8.71 4.97 -10.49
N ALA A 240 8.08 5.99 -9.90
CA ALA A 240 8.56 6.59 -8.66
C ALA A 240 8.60 5.58 -7.51
N SER A 241 7.55 4.75 -7.37
CA SER A 241 7.47 3.69 -6.36
C SER A 241 8.52 2.61 -6.58
N HIS A 242 8.75 2.19 -7.83
CA HIS A 242 9.78 1.20 -8.16
C HIS A 242 11.19 1.70 -7.83
N ARG A 243 11.50 2.94 -8.21
CA ARG A 243 12.76 3.58 -7.84
C ARG A 243 12.96 3.66 -6.33
N ALA A 244 11.90 3.95 -5.57
CA ALA A 244 11.94 3.97 -4.13
C ALA A 244 12.14 2.58 -3.53
N THR A 245 11.50 1.55 -4.09
CA THR A 245 11.68 0.16 -3.71
C THR A 245 13.15 -0.27 -3.85
N GLU A 246 13.79 0.04 -4.97
CA GLU A 246 15.22 -0.22 -5.17
C GLU A 246 16.11 0.57 -4.19
N PHE A 247 15.74 1.83 -3.91
CA PHE A 247 16.46 2.64 -2.93
C PHE A 247 16.40 2.02 -1.53
N VAL A 248 15.24 1.54 -1.07
CA VAL A 248 15.08 0.89 0.25
C VAL A 248 15.97 -0.35 0.34
N ARG A 249 16.01 -1.17 -0.71
CA ARG A 249 16.82 -2.40 -0.76
C ARG A 249 18.32 -2.13 -0.65
N THR A 250 18.79 -1.03 -1.24
CA THR A 250 20.21 -0.67 -1.29
C THR A 250 20.66 0.26 -0.16
N ASN A 251 19.72 0.99 0.46
CA ASN A 251 20.00 1.99 1.50
C ASN A 251 19.02 1.87 2.69
N PRO A 252 18.93 0.69 3.35
CA PRO A 252 17.88 0.44 4.35
C PRO A 252 17.99 1.39 5.57
N GLU A 253 19.20 1.82 5.97
CA GLU A 253 19.41 2.75 7.08
C GLU A 253 18.82 4.13 6.79
N GLU A 254 19.11 4.69 5.61
CA GLU A 254 18.57 5.99 5.20
C GLU A 254 17.08 5.92 5.00
N ALA A 255 16.60 4.85 4.35
CA ALA A 255 15.18 4.61 4.11
C ALA A 255 14.39 4.51 5.44
N THR A 256 14.94 3.82 6.44
CA THR A 256 14.32 3.72 7.77
C THR A 256 14.27 5.08 8.47
N ARG A 257 15.32 5.92 8.37
CA ARG A 257 15.28 7.28 8.93
C ARG A 257 14.18 8.12 8.27
N ILE A 258 14.12 8.11 6.94
CA ILE A 258 13.10 8.87 6.19
C ILE A 258 11.68 8.45 6.63
N TRP A 259 11.44 7.15 6.75
CA TRP A 259 10.15 6.64 7.21
C TRP A 259 9.87 7.04 8.66
N ALA A 260 10.84 6.88 9.55
CA ALA A 260 10.69 7.20 10.96
C ALA A 260 10.37 8.69 11.17
N ASP A 261 11.02 9.59 10.43
CA ASP A 261 10.73 11.03 10.46
C ASP A 261 9.28 11.32 10.00
N ALA A 262 8.80 10.61 8.98
CA ALA A 262 7.45 10.81 8.45
C ALA A 262 6.32 10.31 9.38
N VAL A 263 6.57 9.24 10.17
CA VAL A 263 5.55 8.60 11.01
C VAL A 263 5.84 8.71 12.51
N GLN A 264 6.88 9.45 12.91
CA GLN A 264 7.39 9.55 14.29
C GLN A 264 7.76 8.17 14.86
N GLY A 265 8.41 7.34 14.03
CA GLY A 265 8.86 6.00 14.36
C GLY A 265 10.21 5.98 15.08
N ASP A 266 10.61 4.80 15.55
CA ASP A 266 11.93 4.55 16.18
C ASP A 266 12.85 3.80 15.21
N VAL A 267 13.87 4.48 14.70
CA VAL A 267 14.84 3.93 13.74
C VAL A 267 15.54 2.67 14.29
N LYS A 268 15.89 2.66 15.57
CA LYS A 268 16.63 1.54 16.17
C LYS A 268 15.77 0.26 16.24
N GLN A 269 14.47 0.42 16.50
CA GLN A 269 13.54 -0.70 16.53
C GLN A 269 13.13 -1.13 15.13
N SER A 270 12.96 -0.19 14.19
CA SER A 270 12.42 -0.45 12.86
C SER A 270 13.47 -0.93 11.85
N LEU A 271 14.74 -0.56 11.97
CA LEU A 271 15.75 -0.99 11.00
C LEU A 271 15.91 -2.52 10.89
N PRO A 272 15.91 -3.31 11.97
CA PRO A 272 15.86 -4.77 11.85
C PRO A 272 14.62 -5.28 11.12
N VAL A 273 13.46 -4.64 11.32
CA VAL A 273 12.19 -4.98 10.67
C VAL A 273 12.28 -4.69 9.17
N VAL A 274 12.73 -3.48 8.79
CA VAL A 274 12.92 -3.08 7.39
C VAL A 274 13.81 -4.07 6.63
N ARG A 275 14.83 -4.61 7.27
CA ARG A 275 15.75 -5.60 6.66
C ARG A 275 15.13 -6.99 6.46
N LEU A 276 14.05 -7.32 7.17
CA LEU A 276 13.34 -8.59 7.04
C LEU A 276 12.22 -8.55 6.00
N ILE A 277 11.75 -7.36 5.64
CA ILE A 277 10.71 -7.18 4.62
C ILE A 277 11.33 -7.35 3.23
N ASN A 278 10.69 -8.17 2.40
CA ASN A 278 10.99 -8.24 0.98
C ASN A 278 10.25 -7.13 0.24
N TYR A 279 10.95 -6.07 -0.12
CA TYR A 279 10.42 -5.01 -0.97
C TYR A 279 10.60 -5.41 -2.43
N ASP A 280 9.51 -5.76 -3.09
CA ASP A 280 9.50 -6.24 -4.47
C ASP A 280 8.17 -5.89 -5.15
N MET A 281 8.26 -5.30 -6.33
CA MET A 281 7.10 -4.98 -7.16
C MET A 281 6.83 -6.03 -8.24
N THR A 282 7.51 -7.17 -8.20
CA THR A 282 7.38 -8.22 -9.23
C THR A 282 6.08 -8.99 -9.07
N PHE A 283 5.26 -8.98 -10.12
CA PHE A 283 4.11 -9.85 -10.27
C PHE A 283 4.57 -11.20 -10.83
N ASN A 284 4.80 -12.17 -9.96
CA ASN A 284 5.33 -13.50 -10.28
C ASN A 284 4.35 -14.62 -9.87
N ASN A 285 4.67 -15.88 -10.21
CA ASN A 285 3.80 -17.01 -9.86
C ASN A 285 3.61 -17.15 -8.35
N ALA A 286 4.64 -16.94 -7.53
CA ALA A 286 4.51 -17.03 -6.07
C ALA A 286 3.52 -15.99 -5.52
N PHE A 287 3.50 -14.79 -6.08
CA PHE A 287 2.50 -13.78 -5.73
C PHE A 287 1.08 -14.25 -6.08
N VAL A 288 0.89 -14.82 -7.28
CA VAL A 288 -0.41 -15.35 -7.73
C VAL A 288 -0.86 -16.53 -6.86
N ASP A 289 0.06 -17.44 -6.50
CA ASP A 289 -0.24 -18.60 -5.67
C ASP A 289 -0.70 -18.17 -4.27
N ASP A 290 -0.03 -17.21 -3.63
CA ASP A 290 -0.44 -16.67 -2.33
C ASP A 290 -1.83 -16.03 -2.40
N LEU A 291 -2.10 -15.24 -3.45
CA LEU A 291 -3.42 -14.65 -3.65
C LEU A 291 -4.50 -15.70 -3.91
N ASN A 292 -4.18 -16.80 -4.60
CA ASN A 292 -5.11 -17.91 -4.80
C ASN A 292 -5.47 -18.61 -3.48
N GLU A 293 -4.49 -18.83 -2.59
CA GLU A 293 -4.74 -19.37 -1.25
C GLU A 293 -5.62 -18.42 -0.42
N LEU A 294 -5.33 -17.12 -0.49
CA LEU A 294 -6.17 -16.11 0.16
C LEU A 294 -7.61 -16.12 -0.40
N ALA A 295 -7.78 -16.20 -1.72
CA ALA A 295 -9.10 -16.25 -2.35
C ALA A 295 -9.89 -17.49 -1.92
N LYS A 296 -9.25 -18.67 -1.82
CA LYS A 296 -9.87 -19.89 -1.27
C LYS A 296 -10.37 -19.65 0.16
N PHE A 297 -9.54 -19.06 1.00
CA PHE A 297 -9.93 -18.70 2.38
C PHE A 297 -11.14 -17.76 2.41
N MET A 298 -11.16 -16.72 1.56
CA MET A 298 -12.27 -15.77 1.49
C MET A 298 -13.57 -16.43 1.03
N VAL A 299 -13.49 -17.40 0.13
CA VAL A 299 -14.67 -18.21 -0.30
C VAL A 299 -15.15 -19.11 0.84
N GLN A 300 -14.24 -19.82 1.51
CA GLN A 300 -14.58 -20.68 2.66
C GLN A 300 -15.23 -19.90 3.81
N LYS A 301 -14.79 -18.67 4.03
CA LYS A 301 -15.37 -17.75 5.01
C LYS A 301 -16.72 -17.16 4.58
N GLY A 302 -17.11 -17.31 3.33
CA GLY A 302 -18.29 -16.68 2.76
C GLY A 302 -18.14 -15.20 2.43
N ALA A 303 -16.90 -14.67 2.51
CA ALA A 303 -16.58 -13.29 2.12
C ALA A 303 -16.59 -13.09 0.59
N LEU A 304 -16.34 -14.17 -0.16
CA LEU A 304 -16.48 -14.22 -1.62
C LEU A 304 -17.42 -15.37 -2.00
N LYS A 305 -18.20 -15.16 -3.08
CA LYS A 305 -19.05 -16.22 -3.66
C LYS A 305 -18.25 -17.15 -4.59
N GLU A 306 -17.21 -16.65 -5.22
CA GLU A 306 -16.37 -17.34 -6.20
C GLU A 306 -14.91 -16.86 -6.07
N PRO A 307 -13.93 -17.64 -6.54
CA PRO A 307 -12.53 -17.23 -6.57
C PRO A 307 -12.32 -15.95 -7.38
N ILE A 308 -11.24 -15.24 -7.08
CA ILE A 308 -10.84 -14.01 -7.76
C ILE A 308 -10.29 -14.35 -9.15
N ASN A 309 -10.68 -13.55 -10.14
CA ASN A 309 -10.08 -13.60 -11.48
C ASN A 309 -9.02 -12.48 -11.61
N TRP A 310 -7.76 -12.84 -11.40
CA TRP A 310 -6.64 -11.90 -11.37
C TRP A 310 -6.49 -11.06 -12.62
N SER A 311 -6.86 -11.58 -13.80
CA SER A 311 -6.81 -10.82 -15.05
C SER A 311 -7.81 -9.68 -15.13
N LYS A 312 -8.86 -9.72 -14.30
CA LYS A 312 -9.85 -8.64 -14.17
C LYS A 312 -9.57 -7.70 -13.01
N GLU A 313 -9.04 -8.25 -11.92
CA GLU A 313 -8.84 -7.54 -10.66
C GLU A 313 -7.49 -6.83 -10.57
N MET A 314 -6.51 -7.25 -11.38
CA MET A 314 -5.18 -6.61 -11.46
C MET A 314 -4.83 -6.22 -12.89
N ASN A 315 -4.36 -5.00 -13.08
CA ASN A 315 -3.85 -4.52 -14.36
C ASN A 315 -2.32 -4.49 -14.35
N THR A 316 -1.71 -5.61 -14.75
CA THR A 316 -0.25 -5.77 -14.80
C THR A 316 0.41 -5.07 -16.00
N ASN A 317 -0.36 -4.52 -16.95
CA ASN A 317 0.20 -3.82 -18.11
C ASN A 317 1.01 -2.59 -17.67
N PHE A 318 0.55 -1.88 -16.64
CA PHE A 318 1.29 -0.74 -16.10
C PHE A 318 2.69 -1.12 -15.60
N LEU A 319 2.86 -2.30 -14.98
CA LEU A 319 4.18 -2.81 -14.60
C LEU A 319 5.02 -3.20 -15.81
N ARG A 320 4.43 -3.85 -16.82
CA ARG A 320 5.14 -4.19 -18.06
C ARG A 320 5.64 -2.96 -18.82
N ASP A 321 4.87 -1.87 -18.78
CA ASP A 321 5.24 -0.60 -19.42
C ASP A 321 6.45 0.06 -18.73
N ILE A 322 6.70 -0.26 -17.44
CA ILE A 322 7.87 0.23 -16.70
C ILE A 322 9.09 -0.66 -16.94
N ASP A 323 8.95 -1.95 -16.66
CA ASP A 323 9.94 -2.99 -16.94
C ASP A 323 9.22 -4.32 -17.15
N PRO A 324 9.33 -4.95 -18.34
CA PRO A 324 8.74 -6.27 -18.60
C PRO A 324 9.16 -7.36 -17.59
N LYS A 325 10.33 -7.22 -16.95
CA LYS A 325 10.82 -8.15 -15.92
C LYS A 325 10.00 -8.10 -14.63
N LEU A 326 9.23 -7.05 -14.40
CA LEU A 326 8.32 -6.97 -13.25
C LEU A 326 7.07 -7.85 -13.39
N VAL A 327 6.83 -8.47 -14.56
CA VAL A 327 5.69 -9.36 -14.78
C VAL A 327 6.17 -10.69 -15.35
N THR A 328 6.45 -11.62 -14.46
CA THR A 328 6.96 -12.95 -14.80
C THR A 328 5.95 -14.09 -14.58
N ALA A 329 4.78 -13.78 -13.99
CA ALA A 329 3.73 -14.76 -13.80
C ALA A 329 3.21 -15.29 -15.15
N THR A 330 3.15 -16.63 -15.29
CA THR A 330 2.67 -17.30 -16.50
C THR A 330 1.15 -17.22 -16.67
N SER A 331 0.41 -17.09 -15.58
CA SER A 331 -1.05 -16.91 -15.54
C SER A 331 -1.54 -15.47 -15.83
N ALA A 332 -0.60 -14.55 -16.05
CA ALA A 332 -0.89 -13.13 -16.35
C ALA A 332 -1.00 -12.85 -17.88
N ARG A 333 -1.12 -13.90 -18.70
CA ARG A 333 -1.28 -13.80 -20.16
C ARG A 333 -2.74 -13.92 -20.57
#